data_3bb0c4357cb217d0abc94d65d9b61a04
#
_entry.id   3bb0c4357cb217d0abc94d65d9b61a04
#
_cell.length_a   1.000
_cell.length_b   1.000
_cell.length_c   1.000
_cell.angle_alpha   90.00
_cell.angle_beta   90.00
_cell.angle_gamma   90.00
#
_symmetry.space_group_name_H-M   'P 1'
#
loop_
_entity.id
_entity.type
_entity.pdbx_description
1 polymer ?
#
loop_
_entity_poly.entity_id
_entity_poly.type
_entity_poly.pdbx_seq_one_letter_code
_entity_poly.pdbx_strand_id
1 'polypeptide(L)'
;MKEYLENVRCVAPLIHNITNYVTANDVANVLLACGASPIMADEEAEVEEITAHCMGLNLNLGTLNQKKIPAMQKAGKMANKLGHVVVLDPVGVGASSFRKQTAEQLLKEVRFDAIRGNISEIKTLASLCGTQEKNSGNMAVSDTMDVEKITDKSDHCGKITGIDGSGRGVDADNADTVTEENLAQHISNAKMLSKKLQTIVAITGAIDLVTDGSSCYVLSLIHISEPTRPEP
;
A
#
# COMPACT_ATOMS: atom_id res chain seq x y z
N MET A 1 3.80 -12.36 -13.01
CA MET A 1 4.73 -11.30 -12.53
C MET A 1 5.71 -10.85 -13.60
N LYS A 2 6.44 -11.76 -14.26
CA LYS A 2 7.42 -11.43 -15.31
C LYS A 2 6.81 -10.58 -16.43
N GLU A 3 5.64 -10.94 -16.93
CA GLU A 3 4.92 -10.25 -18.00
C GLU A 3 4.59 -8.77 -17.63
N TYR A 4 4.12 -8.52 -16.40
CA TYR A 4 3.84 -7.15 -15.95
C TYR A 4 5.08 -6.28 -15.89
N LEU A 5 6.21 -6.83 -15.45
CA LEU A 5 7.48 -6.11 -15.42
C LEU A 5 8.03 -5.84 -16.83
N GLU A 6 7.86 -6.80 -17.73
CA GLU A 6 8.21 -6.63 -19.15
C GLU A 6 7.35 -5.54 -19.80
N ASN A 7 6.06 -5.46 -19.49
CA ASN A 7 5.19 -4.39 -19.94
C ASN A 7 5.64 -3.02 -19.45
N VAL A 8 6.02 -2.89 -18.17
CA VAL A 8 6.56 -1.63 -17.63
C VAL A 8 7.82 -1.23 -18.39
N ARG A 9 8.74 -2.14 -18.65
CA ARG A 9 9.97 -1.89 -19.40
C ARG A 9 9.72 -1.49 -20.85
N CYS A 10 8.71 -2.09 -21.47
CA CYS A 10 8.33 -1.78 -22.85
C CYS A 10 7.72 -0.38 -22.99
N VAL A 11 6.86 -0.01 -22.04
CA VAL A 11 6.15 1.27 -22.04
C VAL A 11 7.00 2.40 -21.49
N ALA A 12 7.93 2.09 -20.56
CA ALA A 12 8.78 3.03 -19.83
C ALA A 12 7.98 4.25 -19.28
N PRO A 13 6.90 4.01 -18.48
CA PRO A 13 5.97 5.05 -18.09
C PRO A 13 6.64 6.12 -17.24
N LEU A 14 6.27 7.39 -17.45
CA LEU A 14 6.61 8.48 -16.56
C LEU A 14 5.66 8.46 -15.36
N ILE A 15 6.21 8.43 -14.14
CA ILE A 15 5.45 8.34 -12.90
C ILE A 15 5.71 9.59 -12.06
N HIS A 16 4.66 10.35 -11.79
CA HIS A 16 4.71 11.50 -10.90
C HIS A 16 4.67 11.02 -9.44
N ASN A 17 5.58 11.53 -8.61
CA ASN A 17 5.68 11.17 -7.20
C ASN A 17 5.66 12.42 -6.33
N ILE A 18 4.61 12.55 -5.52
CA ILE A 18 4.58 13.46 -4.37
C ILE A 18 4.82 12.59 -3.14
N THR A 19 6.09 12.41 -2.78
CA THR A 19 6.51 11.45 -1.78
C THR A 19 7.23 12.11 -0.60
N ASN A 20 7.62 11.31 0.37
CA ASN A 20 8.38 11.78 1.54
C ASN A 20 9.87 11.96 1.20
N TYR A 21 10.51 12.89 1.92
CA TYR A 21 11.91 13.24 1.67
C TYR A 21 12.91 12.17 2.12
N VAL A 22 12.48 11.25 3.00
CA VAL A 22 13.36 10.20 3.53
C VAL A 22 13.64 9.13 2.49
N THR A 23 12.62 8.76 1.71
CA THR A 23 12.70 7.66 0.73
C THR A 23 12.58 8.10 -0.72
N ALA A 24 12.59 9.41 -1.01
CA ALA A 24 12.42 9.93 -2.36
C ALA A 24 13.45 9.34 -3.35
N ASN A 25 14.71 9.25 -2.94
CA ASN A 25 15.77 8.67 -3.76
C ASN A 25 15.57 7.16 -3.98
N ASP A 26 15.12 6.43 -2.97
CA ASP A 26 14.87 4.99 -3.08
C ASP A 26 13.69 4.71 -4.01
N VAL A 27 12.62 5.50 -3.91
CA VAL A 27 11.47 5.42 -4.84
C VAL A 27 11.91 5.67 -6.27
N ALA A 28 12.73 6.70 -6.52
CA ALA A 28 13.27 6.98 -7.84
C ALA A 28 14.09 5.81 -8.38
N ASN A 29 15.01 5.27 -7.57
CA ASN A 29 15.87 4.16 -7.97
C ASN A 29 15.09 2.86 -8.25
N VAL A 30 14.08 2.56 -7.44
CA VAL A 30 13.22 1.37 -7.66
C VAL A 30 12.42 1.52 -8.96
N LEU A 31 11.82 2.69 -9.23
CA LEU A 31 11.11 2.94 -10.48
C LEU A 31 12.03 2.80 -11.70
N LEU A 32 13.24 3.36 -11.66
CA LEU A 32 14.25 3.21 -12.72
C LEU A 32 14.65 1.74 -12.90
N ALA A 33 14.87 1.01 -11.83
CA ALA A 33 15.21 -0.42 -11.88
C ALA A 33 14.09 -1.27 -12.49
N CYS A 34 12.83 -0.88 -12.27
CA CYS A 34 11.66 -1.51 -12.90
C CYS A 34 11.51 -1.15 -14.38
N GLY A 35 12.18 -0.11 -14.88
CA GLY A 35 12.07 0.38 -16.25
C GLY A 35 11.09 1.53 -16.43
N ALA A 36 10.59 2.12 -15.35
CA ALA A 36 9.80 3.34 -15.37
C ALA A 36 10.70 4.58 -15.21
N SER A 37 10.15 5.75 -15.47
CA SER A 37 10.83 7.05 -15.31
C SER A 37 10.16 7.86 -14.20
N PRO A 38 10.82 8.11 -13.05
CA PRO A 38 10.26 8.90 -11.97
C PRO A 38 10.40 10.40 -12.23
N ILE A 39 9.38 11.16 -11.82
CA ILE A 39 9.49 12.60 -11.64
C ILE A 39 9.02 12.97 -10.23
N MET A 40 9.84 13.79 -9.53
CA MET A 40 9.56 14.25 -8.18
C MET A 40 9.21 15.73 -8.25
N ALA A 41 7.91 16.04 -8.09
CA ALA A 41 7.41 17.42 -8.10
C ALA A 41 6.33 17.57 -7.04
N ASP A 42 6.45 18.55 -6.15
CA ASP A 42 5.48 18.81 -5.09
C ASP A 42 5.11 20.29 -4.95
N GLU A 43 5.52 21.11 -5.93
CA GLU A 43 5.14 22.52 -5.98
C GLU A 43 3.73 22.67 -6.57
N GLU A 44 2.84 23.33 -5.82
CA GLU A 44 1.44 23.50 -6.18
C GLU A 44 1.23 24.15 -7.56
N ALA A 45 2.16 25.01 -7.98
CA ALA A 45 2.05 25.75 -9.22
C ALA A 45 2.29 24.90 -10.48
N GLU A 46 2.99 23.75 -10.36
CA GLU A 46 3.38 22.92 -11.51
C GLU A 46 2.74 21.53 -11.53
N VAL A 47 2.24 21.02 -10.39
CA VAL A 47 1.84 19.62 -10.26
C VAL A 47 0.77 19.17 -11.25
N GLU A 48 -0.15 20.05 -11.67
CA GLU A 48 -1.17 19.71 -12.67
C GLU A 48 -0.53 19.48 -14.05
N GLU A 49 0.40 20.33 -14.45
CA GLU A 49 1.12 20.20 -15.72
C GLU A 49 2.00 18.95 -15.72
N ILE A 50 2.76 18.73 -14.65
CA ILE A 50 3.60 17.53 -14.49
C ILE A 50 2.74 16.27 -14.53
N THR A 51 1.63 16.22 -13.76
CA THR A 51 0.72 15.06 -13.76
C THR A 51 0.17 14.79 -15.16
N ALA A 52 -0.12 15.83 -15.94
CA ALA A 52 -0.68 15.69 -17.29
C ALA A 52 0.29 14.97 -18.26
N HIS A 53 1.59 15.10 -18.05
CA HIS A 53 2.61 14.40 -18.84
C HIS A 53 2.93 12.98 -18.35
N CYS A 54 2.44 12.59 -17.17
CA CYS A 54 2.70 11.30 -16.56
C CYS A 54 1.62 10.27 -16.92
N MET A 55 1.90 8.98 -16.66
CA MET A 55 0.96 7.88 -16.84
C MET A 55 0.42 7.37 -15.49
N GLY A 56 1.02 7.79 -14.38
CA GLY A 56 0.60 7.42 -13.03
C GLY A 56 1.06 8.43 -12.00
N LEU A 57 0.39 8.43 -10.86
CA LEU A 57 0.63 9.30 -9.72
C LEU A 57 0.75 8.49 -8.44
N ASN A 58 1.83 8.73 -7.70
CA ASN A 58 2.05 8.18 -6.36
C ASN A 58 1.98 9.30 -5.33
N LEU A 59 1.05 9.19 -4.37
CA LEU A 59 0.88 10.10 -3.24
C LEU A 59 1.28 9.40 -1.95
N ASN A 60 2.26 9.96 -1.23
CA ASN A 60 2.74 9.41 0.04
C ASN A 60 2.67 10.48 1.13
N LEU A 61 2.02 10.17 2.26
CA LEU A 61 1.79 11.09 3.37
C LEU A 61 2.97 11.21 4.35
N GLY A 62 4.12 10.59 4.07
CA GLY A 62 5.33 10.76 4.84
C GLY A 62 5.86 12.20 4.72
N THR A 63 6.53 12.70 5.76
CA THR A 63 7.01 14.10 5.85
C THR A 63 5.99 15.14 5.38
N LEU A 64 4.71 14.91 5.76
CA LEU A 64 3.58 15.75 5.38
C LEU A 64 3.74 17.17 5.94
N ASN A 65 3.42 18.16 5.11
CA ASN A 65 3.33 19.56 5.51
C ASN A 65 2.15 20.25 4.79
N GLN A 66 1.74 21.42 5.29
CA GLN A 66 0.56 22.12 4.77
C GLN A 66 0.68 22.52 3.30
N LYS A 67 1.89 22.79 2.79
CA LYS A 67 2.10 23.18 1.39
C LYS A 67 1.91 22.03 0.41
N LYS A 68 2.18 20.80 0.83
CA LYS A 68 2.00 19.61 -0.01
C LYS A 68 0.52 19.23 -0.22
N ILE A 69 -0.37 19.59 0.71
CA ILE A 69 -1.77 19.16 0.63
C ILE A 69 -2.47 19.68 -0.63
N PRO A 70 -2.42 20.99 -0.96
CA PRO A 70 -3.00 21.50 -2.20
C PRO A 70 -2.37 20.85 -3.45
N ALA A 71 -1.05 20.62 -3.45
CA ALA A 71 -0.36 19.96 -4.53
C ALA A 71 -0.88 18.52 -4.75
N MET A 72 -1.01 17.74 -3.68
CA MET A 72 -1.57 16.37 -3.74
C MET A 72 -3.02 16.36 -4.27
N GLN A 73 -3.86 17.31 -3.81
CA GLN A 73 -5.25 17.42 -4.26
C GLN A 73 -5.33 17.78 -5.75
N LYS A 74 -4.56 18.77 -6.21
CA LYS A 74 -4.53 19.18 -7.60
C LYS A 74 -4.02 18.06 -8.51
N ALA A 75 -2.88 17.46 -8.16
CA ALA A 75 -2.30 16.35 -8.91
C ALA A 75 -3.27 15.16 -8.98
N GLY A 76 -3.90 14.78 -7.84
CA GLY A 76 -4.86 13.69 -7.78
C GLY A 76 -6.09 13.93 -8.65
N LYS A 77 -6.67 15.13 -8.60
CA LYS A 77 -7.81 15.52 -9.45
C LYS A 77 -7.43 15.51 -10.94
N MET A 78 -6.24 16.01 -11.27
CA MET A 78 -5.76 15.99 -12.65
C MET A 78 -5.54 14.55 -13.14
N ALA A 79 -4.91 13.69 -12.35
CA ALA A 79 -4.75 12.27 -12.67
C ALA A 79 -6.09 11.59 -12.90
N ASN A 80 -7.07 11.80 -12.01
CA ASN A 80 -8.42 11.24 -12.17
C ASN A 80 -9.12 11.74 -13.44
N LYS A 81 -8.99 13.02 -13.77
CA LYS A 81 -9.56 13.62 -14.98
C LYS A 81 -8.99 12.99 -16.25
N LEU A 82 -7.72 12.61 -16.23
CA LEU A 82 -7.02 11.98 -17.35
C LEU A 82 -7.10 10.45 -17.37
N GLY A 83 -7.67 9.83 -16.32
CA GLY A 83 -7.75 8.37 -16.20
C GLY A 83 -6.41 7.71 -15.88
N HIS A 84 -5.48 8.47 -15.29
CA HIS A 84 -4.20 7.92 -14.84
C HIS A 84 -4.37 7.10 -13.56
N VAL A 85 -3.51 6.10 -13.37
CA VAL A 85 -3.47 5.29 -12.15
C VAL A 85 -2.97 6.13 -10.98
N VAL A 86 -3.70 6.12 -9.86
CA VAL A 86 -3.34 6.83 -8.64
C VAL A 86 -3.16 5.87 -7.49
N VAL A 87 -1.98 5.93 -6.84
CA VAL A 87 -1.65 5.12 -5.67
C VAL A 87 -1.52 6.01 -4.44
N LEU A 88 -2.09 5.57 -3.31
CA LEU A 88 -1.93 6.22 -2.01
C LEU A 88 -1.10 5.35 -1.06
N ASP A 89 -0.09 5.94 -0.46
CA ASP A 89 0.66 5.39 0.68
C ASP A 89 0.42 6.31 1.90
N PRO A 90 -0.51 5.94 2.82
CA PRO A 90 -0.95 6.79 3.92
C PRO A 90 0.00 6.73 5.12
N VAL A 91 1.30 6.86 4.89
CA VAL A 91 2.36 6.72 5.90
C VAL A 91 2.01 7.49 7.17
N GLY A 92 1.93 6.76 8.30
CA GLY A 92 1.71 7.33 9.61
C GLY A 92 0.38 8.07 9.76
N VAL A 93 -0.66 7.69 9.02
CA VAL A 93 -1.98 8.33 9.06
C VAL A 93 -2.59 8.34 10.47
N GLY A 94 -2.27 7.33 11.29
CA GLY A 94 -2.70 7.24 12.68
C GLY A 94 -2.01 8.21 13.63
N ALA A 95 -0.84 8.72 13.29
CA ALA A 95 0.07 9.41 14.19
C ALA A 95 -0.41 10.82 14.64
N SER A 96 -1.30 11.48 13.87
CA SER A 96 -1.80 12.81 14.23
C SER A 96 -3.16 13.12 13.60
N SER A 97 -3.89 14.06 14.23
CA SER A 97 -5.14 14.59 13.67
C SER A 97 -4.93 15.26 12.31
N PHE A 98 -3.81 15.94 12.11
CA PHE A 98 -3.45 16.57 10.85
C PHE A 98 -3.36 15.56 9.70
N ARG A 99 -2.69 14.41 9.92
CA ARG A 99 -2.59 13.33 8.93
C ARG A 99 -3.93 12.68 8.65
N LYS A 100 -4.74 12.41 9.70
CA LYS A 100 -6.08 11.86 9.56
C LYS A 100 -6.99 12.77 8.72
N GLN A 101 -7.00 14.06 9.02
CA GLN A 101 -7.78 15.05 8.26
C GLN A 101 -7.34 15.15 6.80
N THR A 102 -6.03 15.15 6.54
CA THR A 102 -5.50 15.15 5.17
C THR A 102 -5.90 13.90 4.41
N ALA A 103 -5.77 12.72 5.02
CA ALA A 103 -6.19 11.47 4.38
C ALA A 103 -7.69 11.48 4.08
N GLU A 104 -8.52 11.95 5.01
CA GLU A 104 -9.96 12.08 4.82
C GLU A 104 -10.31 13.04 3.67
N GLN A 105 -9.62 14.17 3.55
CA GLN A 105 -9.81 15.11 2.44
C GLN A 105 -9.41 14.48 1.11
N LEU A 106 -8.27 13.83 1.05
CA LEU A 106 -7.80 13.16 -0.17
C LEU A 106 -8.77 12.05 -0.60
N LEU A 107 -9.24 11.21 0.33
CA LEU A 107 -10.22 10.15 0.03
C LEU A 107 -11.58 10.67 -0.46
N LYS A 108 -11.95 11.91 -0.10
CA LYS A 108 -13.19 12.56 -0.59
C LYS A 108 -13.02 13.17 -1.98
N GLU A 109 -11.83 13.63 -2.32
CA GLU A 109 -11.59 14.46 -3.51
C GLU A 109 -10.88 13.73 -4.64
N VAL A 110 -10.16 12.65 -4.31
CA VAL A 110 -9.35 11.87 -5.26
C VAL A 110 -9.77 10.41 -5.21
N ARG A 111 -10.01 9.82 -6.36
CA ARG A 111 -10.19 8.36 -6.50
C ARG A 111 -8.82 7.72 -6.60
N PHE A 112 -8.59 6.71 -5.79
CA PHE A 112 -7.38 5.92 -5.78
C PHE A 112 -7.63 4.56 -6.43
N ASP A 113 -6.73 4.11 -7.29
CA ASP A 113 -6.78 2.77 -7.88
C ASP A 113 -6.15 1.73 -6.95
N ALA A 114 -5.17 2.14 -6.14
CA ALA A 114 -4.63 1.31 -5.09
C ALA A 114 -4.26 2.13 -3.84
N ILE A 115 -4.43 1.51 -2.68
CA ILE A 115 -3.98 2.03 -1.37
C ILE A 115 -3.08 0.96 -0.77
N ARG A 116 -1.84 1.32 -0.43
CA ARG A 116 -0.87 0.43 0.18
C ARG A 116 -0.42 0.99 1.52
N GLY A 117 -0.48 0.20 2.57
CA GLY A 117 -0.04 0.60 3.90
C GLY A 117 0.19 -0.60 4.81
N ASN A 118 0.71 -0.35 6.01
CA ASN A 118 0.73 -1.36 7.05
C ASN A 118 -0.69 -1.55 7.65
N ILE A 119 -0.82 -2.54 8.53
CA ILE A 119 -2.13 -2.88 9.10
C ILE A 119 -2.75 -1.73 9.91
N SER A 120 -1.94 -0.98 10.67
CA SER A 120 -2.38 0.15 11.48
C SER A 120 -2.88 1.31 10.61
N GLU A 121 -2.19 1.60 9.51
CA GLU A 121 -2.58 2.60 8.53
C GLU A 121 -3.91 2.24 7.86
N ILE A 122 -4.06 1.00 7.41
CA ILE A 122 -5.30 0.53 6.76
C ILE A 122 -6.47 0.48 7.76
N LYS A 123 -6.27 0.06 9.01
CA LYS A 123 -7.29 0.15 10.07
C LYS A 123 -7.73 1.60 10.31
N THR A 124 -6.78 2.53 10.35
CA THR A 124 -7.10 3.95 10.52
C THR A 124 -7.95 4.48 9.37
N LEU A 125 -7.59 4.16 8.11
CA LEU A 125 -8.41 4.54 6.96
C LEU A 125 -9.79 3.89 7.00
N ALA A 126 -9.90 2.61 7.38
CA ALA A 126 -11.18 1.94 7.54
C ALA A 126 -12.07 2.63 8.58
N SER A 127 -11.48 3.08 9.69
CA SER A 127 -12.18 3.87 10.71
C SER A 127 -12.67 5.22 10.16
N LEU A 128 -11.83 5.96 9.45
CA LEU A 128 -12.19 7.23 8.82
C LEU A 128 -13.33 7.05 7.80
N CYS A 129 -13.34 5.93 7.11
CA CYS A 129 -14.40 5.57 6.18
C CYS A 129 -15.67 4.99 6.85
N GLY A 130 -15.65 4.70 8.16
CA GLY A 130 -16.78 4.08 8.87
C GLY A 130 -17.03 2.63 8.42
N THR A 131 -15.98 1.88 8.09
CA THR A 131 -16.03 0.48 7.67
C THR A 131 -15.56 -0.50 8.75
N GLN A 132 -15.27 -0.04 9.96
CA GLN A 132 -14.94 -0.95 11.06
C GLN A 132 -16.21 -1.62 11.59
N GLU A 133 -16.20 -2.96 11.66
CA GLU A 133 -17.19 -3.69 12.45
C GLU A 133 -17.04 -3.26 13.91
N LYS A 134 -18.13 -2.77 14.52
CA LYS A 134 -18.21 -2.65 15.96
C LYS A 134 -18.09 -4.08 16.51
N ASN A 135 -17.06 -4.35 17.32
CA ASN A 135 -16.89 -5.60 18.03
C ASN A 135 -18.17 -5.95 18.81
N SER A 136 -19.07 -6.68 18.21
CA SER A 136 -20.19 -7.36 18.85
C SER A 136 -20.11 -8.84 18.48
N GLY A 137 -19.84 -9.64 19.51
CA GLY A 137 -19.52 -11.03 19.52
C GLY A 137 -20.16 -11.94 18.48
N ASN A 138 -19.42 -13.01 18.19
CA ASN A 138 -19.83 -14.26 17.55
C ASN A 138 -20.79 -14.13 16.36
N MET A 139 -20.26 -14.01 15.15
CA MET A 139 -20.97 -14.46 13.97
C MET A 139 -20.25 -15.65 13.35
N ALA A 140 -21.02 -16.73 13.22
CA ALA A 140 -20.59 -17.96 12.56
C ALA A 140 -20.22 -17.64 11.10
N VAL A 141 -18.99 -17.96 10.73
CA VAL A 141 -18.49 -17.85 9.36
C VAL A 141 -19.06 -19.03 8.57
N SER A 142 -20.07 -18.76 7.75
CA SER A 142 -20.55 -19.69 6.73
C SER A 142 -20.46 -18.98 5.36
N ASP A 143 -19.27 -18.82 4.88
CA ASP A 143 -19.01 -18.61 3.45
C ASP A 143 -17.66 -19.24 3.12
N THR A 144 -17.68 -20.19 2.21
CA THR A 144 -16.50 -20.86 1.66
C THR A 144 -15.59 -19.78 1.03
N MET A 145 -14.51 -19.44 1.71
CA MET A 145 -13.51 -18.53 1.21
C MET A 145 -12.64 -19.26 0.17
N ASP A 146 -12.73 -18.83 -1.07
CA ASP A 146 -11.68 -19.13 -2.06
C ASP A 146 -10.43 -18.32 -1.70
N VAL A 147 -9.57 -18.91 -0.87
CA VAL A 147 -8.25 -18.39 -0.54
C VAL A 147 -7.25 -19.15 -1.41
N GLU A 148 -6.81 -18.53 -2.49
CA GLU A 148 -5.68 -19.08 -3.25
C GLU A 148 -4.38 -18.79 -2.48
N LYS A 149 -3.89 -19.84 -1.79
CA LYS A 149 -2.53 -19.85 -1.24
C LYS A 149 -1.55 -20.17 -2.35
N ILE A 150 -0.75 -19.19 -2.74
CA ILE A 150 0.43 -19.45 -3.56
C ILE A 150 1.53 -19.94 -2.61
N THR A 151 1.55 -21.25 -2.36
CA THR A 151 2.65 -21.91 -1.65
C THR A 151 3.58 -22.52 -2.67
N ASP A 152 4.78 -21.99 -2.75
CA ASP A 152 5.87 -22.71 -3.41
C ASP A 152 6.42 -23.75 -2.41
N LYS A 153 6.35 -25.03 -2.78
CA LYS A 153 6.82 -26.15 -1.93
C LYS A 153 8.33 -26.29 -2.08
N SER A 154 9.07 -25.90 -1.05
CA SER A 154 10.41 -26.45 -0.81
C SER A 154 10.65 -26.62 0.69
N ASP A 155 10.72 -27.85 1.14
CA ASP A 155 11.02 -28.27 2.51
C ASP A 155 12.48 -27.99 2.86
N HIS A 156 12.70 -27.61 4.11
CA HIS A 156 13.88 -27.53 4.98
C HIS A 156 14.35 -26.14 5.34
N CYS A 157 14.01 -25.73 6.57
CA CYS A 157 14.72 -24.65 7.22
C CYS A 157 14.97 -24.91 8.70
N GLY A 158 16.23 -24.78 9.08
CA GLY A 158 16.71 -24.80 10.45
C GLY A 158 16.39 -23.48 11.16
N LYS A 159 16.03 -23.59 12.44
CA LYS A 159 15.78 -22.48 13.34
C LYS A 159 17.00 -21.57 13.48
N ILE A 160 16.87 -20.30 13.14
CA ILE A 160 17.78 -19.25 13.59
C ILE A 160 17.04 -18.47 14.69
N THR A 161 17.53 -18.61 15.93
CA THR A 161 17.13 -17.82 17.08
C THR A 161 17.96 -16.54 17.09
N GLY A 162 17.28 -15.38 17.13
CA GLY A 162 17.86 -14.13 17.64
C GLY A 162 18.37 -13.15 16.60
N ILE A 163 17.47 -12.38 15.99
CA ILE A 163 17.75 -10.97 15.66
C ILE A 163 16.50 -10.20 16.10
N ASP A 164 16.64 -9.49 17.22
CA ASP A 164 15.65 -8.53 17.70
C ASP A 164 15.73 -7.28 16.79
N GLY A 165 15.00 -7.33 15.70
CA GLY A 165 14.86 -6.25 14.74
C GLY A 165 13.79 -5.26 15.18
N SER A 166 13.87 -4.68 16.36
CA SER A 166 12.98 -3.60 16.78
C SER A 166 13.36 -2.27 16.09
N GLY A 167 13.13 -2.21 14.79
CA GLY A 167 13.00 -0.96 14.07
C GLY A 167 11.66 -0.33 14.47
N ARG A 168 11.64 0.37 15.62
CA ARG A 168 10.46 1.10 16.10
C ARG A 168 10.23 2.32 15.20
N GLY A 169 9.45 2.12 14.13
CA GLY A 169 8.71 3.21 13.51
C GLY A 169 7.60 3.68 14.45
N VAL A 170 7.10 4.89 14.23
CA VAL A 170 6.07 5.57 15.05
C VAL A 170 4.74 4.77 15.13
N ASP A 171 4.62 3.64 14.45
CA ASP A 171 3.41 2.84 14.25
C ASP A 171 3.49 1.41 14.81
N ALA A 172 4.48 1.08 15.64
CA ALA A 172 4.67 -0.29 16.11
C ALA A 172 4.05 -0.51 17.50
N ASP A 173 2.73 -0.69 17.56
CA ASP A 173 2.11 -1.46 18.63
C ASP A 173 2.17 -2.95 18.26
N ASN A 174 2.69 -3.79 19.15
CA ASN A 174 2.78 -5.25 18.98
C ASN A 174 1.41 -5.95 18.74
N ALA A 175 0.30 -5.21 18.86
CA ALA A 175 -1.07 -5.66 18.60
C ALA A 175 -1.45 -5.65 17.10
N ASP A 176 -0.62 -5.07 16.23
CA ASP A 176 -0.93 -4.84 14.81
C ASP A 176 -0.15 -5.76 13.85
N THR A 177 0.29 -6.91 14.30
CA THR A 177 0.90 -7.91 13.42
C THR A 177 -0.19 -8.86 12.88
N VAL A 178 -0.22 -9.09 11.57
CA VAL A 178 -1.07 -10.13 10.98
C VAL A 178 -0.54 -11.49 11.40
N THR A 179 -1.35 -12.24 12.15
CA THR A 179 -1.09 -13.61 12.57
C THR A 179 -2.13 -14.52 11.92
N GLU A 180 -1.90 -15.84 11.92
CA GLU A 180 -2.89 -16.79 11.41
C GLU A 180 -4.23 -16.68 12.16
N GLU A 181 -4.20 -16.34 13.46
CA GLU A 181 -5.40 -16.22 14.30
C GLU A 181 -6.27 -15.02 13.94
N ASN A 182 -5.68 -13.90 13.52
CA ASN A 182 -6.40 -12.67 13.19
C ASN A 182 -6.54 -12.42 11.68
N LEU A 183 -5.99 -13.29 10.85
CA LEU A 183 -5.93 -13.17 9.40
C LEU A 183 -7.32 -12.96 8.77
N ALA A 184 -8.30 -13.78 9.17
CA ALA A 184 -9.66 -13.72 8.64
C ALA A 184 -10.32 -12.36 8.87
N GLN A 185 -10.13 -11.77 10.05
CA GLN A 185 -10.66 -10.46 10.38
C GLN A 185 -10.00 -9.35 9.54
N HIS A 186 -8.68 -9.45 9.32
CA HIS A 186 -7.96 -8.46 8.50
C HIS A 186 -8.35 -8.55 7.02
N ILE A 187 -8.57 -9.75 6.50
CA ILE A 187 -9.11 -9.97 5.16
C ILE A 187 -10.51 -9.32 5.04
N SER A 188 -11.40 -9.56 6.01
CA SER A 188 -12.75 -8.98 6.00
C SER A 188 -12.70 -7.44 5.99
N ASN A 189 -11.93 -6.85 6.88
CA ASN A 189 -11.78 -5.39 6.97
C ASN A 189 -11.18 -4.78 5.70
N ALA A 190 -10.15 -5.43 5.13
CA ALA A 190 -9.54 -4.98 3.89
C ALA A 190 -10.52 -5.06 2.70
N LYS A 191 -11.28 -6.15 2.59
CA LYS A 191 -12.33 -6.31 1.58
C LYS A 191 -13.43 -5.26 1.71
N MET A 192 -13.88 -4.95 2.93
CA MET A 192 -14.89 -3.91 3.15
C MET A 192 -14.38 -2.53 2.74
N LEU A 193 -13.15 -2.18 3.10
CA LEU A 193 -12.55 -0.91 2.71
C LEU A 193 -12.38 -0.82 1.18
N SER A 194 -11.88 -1.88 0.57
CA SER A 194 -11.71 -1.99 -0.87
C SER A 194 -13.03 -1.81 -1.62
N LYS A 195 -14.10 -2.50 -1.20
CA LYS A 195 -15.44 -2.35 -1.79
C LYS A 195 -15.98 -0.93 -1.64
N LYS A 196 -15.81 -0.32 -0.46
CA LYS A 196 -16.33 1.01 -0.18
C LYS A 196 -15.64 2.10 -1.00
N LEU A 197 -14.33 2.00 -1.16
CA LEU A 197 -13.53 2.97 -1.90
C LEU A 197 -13.38 2.60 -3.38
N GLN A 198 -13.84 1.41 -3.80
CA GLN A 198 -13.66 0.87 -5.15
C GLN A 198 -12.18 0.89 -5.58
N THR A 199 -11.30 0.43 -4.68
CA THR A 199 -9.85 0.48 -4.82
C THR A 199 -9.21 -0.85 -4.45
N ILE A 200 -8.04 -1.15 -4.99
CA ILE A 200 -7.21 -2.25 -4.49
C ILE A 200 -6.62 -1.84 -3.15
N VAL A 201 -6.71 -2.70 -2.14
CA VAL A 201 -6.06 -2.49 -0.84
C VAL A 201 -4.95 -3.50 -0.68
N ALA A 202 -3.74 -3.02 -0.43
CA ALA A 202 -2.56 -3.83 -0.13
C ALA A 202 -2.09 -3.54 1.31
N ILE A 203 -2.11 -4.56 2.15
CA ILE A 203 -1.56 -4.50 3.51
C ILE A 203 -0.20 -5.17 3.49
N THR A 204 0.83 -4.48 3.97
CA THR A 204 2.19 -4.99 4.02
C THR A 204 2.60 -5.28 5.46
N GLY A 205 3.31 -6.41 5.67
CA GLY A 205 3.77 -6.85 6.99
C GLY A 205 4.52 -8.18 6.91
N ALA A 206 4.50 -8.97 7.96
CA ALA A 206 5.03 -10.34 7.95
C ALA A 206 4.21 -11.25 7.03
N ILE A 207 2.92 -10.98 6.92
CA ILE A 207 1.99 -11.57 5.95
C ILE A 207 1.40 -10.41 5.16
N ASP A 208 1.62 -10.39 3.86
CA ASP A 208 1.03 -9.40 2.97
C ASP A 208 -0.35 -9.84 2.50
N LEU A 209 -1.28 -8.88 2.41
CA LEU A 209 -2.64 -9.10 1.91
C LEU A 209 -2.91 -8.14 0.75
N VAL A 210 -3.46 -8.63 -0.34
CA VAL A 210 -3.89 -7.77 -1.46
C VAL A 210 -5.31 -8.16 -1.85
N THR A 211 -6.21 -7.18 -1.90
CA THR A 211 -7.63 -7.43 -2.24
C THR A 211 -8.21 -6.35 -3.13
N ASP A 212 -9.10 -6.76 -4.02
CA ASP A 212 -9.98 -5.92 -4.84
C ASP A 212 -11.41 -5.80 -4.24
N GLY A 213 -11.60 -6.34 -3.03
CA GLY A 213 -12.89 -6.40 -2.33
C GLY A 213 -13.68 -7.68 -2.60
N SER A 214 -13.44 -8.39 -3.69
CA SER A 214 -14.02 -9.71 -3.98
C SER A 214 -13.03 -10.82 -3.61
N SER A 215 -11.89 -10.83 -4.24
CA SER A 215 -10.79 -11.77 -4.02
C SER A 215 -9.78 -11.22 -3.01
N CYS A 216 -9.01 -12.08 -2.36
CA CYS A 216 -7.89 -11.70 -1.51
C CYS A 216 -6.74 -12.67 -1.70
N TYR A 217 -5.57 -12.12 -2.01
CA TYR A 217 -4.32 -12.86 -2.09
C TYR A 217 -3.54 -12.65 -0.79
N VAL A 218 -2.99 -13.75 -0.28
CA VAL A 218 -2.20 -13.80 0.97
C VAL A 218 -0.79 -14.24 0.60
N LEU A 219 0.19 -13.43 0.90
CA LEU A 219 1.61 -13.68 0.62
C LEU A 219 2.35 -13.73 1.95
N SER A 220 2.94 -14.88 2.28
CA SER A 220 3.79 -15.03 3.46
C SER A 220 5.26 -14.99 3.04
N LEU A 221 6.02 -14.05 3.58
CA LEU A 221 7.47 -13.94 3.34
C LEU A 221 8.28 -15.05 4.05
N ILE A 222 7.66 -15.82 4.95
CA ILE A 222 8.32 -16.89 5.72
C ILE A 222 8.80 -18.04 4.82
N HIS A 223 8.31 -18.12 3.57
CA HIS A 223 8.64 -19.17 2.63
C HIS A 223 9.48 -18.73 1.43
N ILE A 224 10.04 -17.52 1.44
CA ILE A 224 11.07 -17.16 0.47
C ILE A 224 12.38 -17.80 0.95
N SER A 225 12.63 -19.05 0.54
CA SER A 225 13.92 -19.70 0.74
C SER A 225 15.00 -18.86 0.07
N GLU A 226 16.11 -18.65 0.76
CA GLU A 226 17.32 -18.07 0.18
C GLU A 226 17.67 -18.83 -1.12
N PRO A 227 18.13 -18.12 -2.17
CA PRO A 227 18.61 -18.81 -3.36
C PRO A 227 19.73 -19.76 -2.94
N THR A 228 19.52 -21.06 -3.14
CA THR A 228 20.54 -22.08 -2.91
C THR A 228 21.79 -21.67 -3.69
N ARG A 229 22.84 -21.36 -2.95
CA ARG A 229 24.17 -21.14 -3.52
C ARG A 229 24.56 -22.44 -4.23
N PRO A 230 24.95 -22.43 -5.50
CA PRO A 230 25.49 -23.64 -6.13
C PRO A 230 26.68 -24.10 -5.30
N GLU A 231 26.65 -25.33 -4.85
CA GLU A 231 27.81 -25.93 -4.22
C GLU A 231 28.99 -26.00 -5.25
N PRO A 232 30.20 -25.74 -4.80
CA PRO A 232 31.39 -25.78 -5.66
C PRO A 232 31.73 -27.17 -6.20
#